data_76df26deb13968e1fecd830d69571f2a
#
_entry.id   76df26deb13968e1fecd830d69571f2a
#
_cell.length_a   1.000
_cell.length_b   1.000
_cell.length_c   1.000
_cell.angle_alpha   90.00
_cell.angle_beta   90.00
_cell.angle_gamma   90.00
#
_symmetry.space_group_name_H-M   'P 1'
#
loop_
_entity.id
_entity.type
_entity.pdbx_description
1 polymer ?
#
loop_
_entity_poly.entity_id
_entity_poly.type
_entity_poly.pdbx_seq_one_letter_code
_entity_poly.pdbx_strand_id
1 'polypeptide(L)'
;MPQFTIIANTKPAVLHLAFHGKSSERLLAELFTGDPEAKRVPCIQIVTPEFKERIHLLKALGESFYEPRKFFNDIPSNQHFILLPGRIDDEIQIFRYKAELSRIDNIPIEPSVKSVITSKLGNHYTVRTFKGDSRMKIGIKDKAQRVCRFCGKSLPDAKFGNKSHAISRSLGNIGLICLEECDDCNTRFNETIEQDICNLFLFQLMIKGINGRNGDRTIKGDKVSITNDTSTREIIGRDTITIHIDSTIDTRDPHKIAQILSKNMSFSRVKFRPQNVYKCFCKYVLSLLDSRHLPYFKDTIKWINEPLAKRKLPPIWHIAFPFGDVPSLAVMMRKHNQKEMPFCWAVTSIAGLQFLFIVPYCSQDKYKFVGKSRVKLFEDNLKKFMPNVNLTSFSFNGIDPVPIETEFNLEIPPDCVEGSDYFFVESDS
;
A
#
# COMPACT_ATOMS: atom_id res chain seq x y z
N MET A 1 21.33 -3.15 -16.20
CA MET A 1 20.41 -4.14 -16.78
C MET A 1 19.36 -3.38 -17.54
N PRO A 2 19.18 -3.63 -18.83
CA PRO A 2 18.06 -3.04 -19.54
C PRO A 2 16.75 -3.56 -18.94
N GLN A 3 15.83 -2.63 -18.72
CA GLN A 3 14.50 -2.90 -18.20
C GLN A 3 13.48 -2.43 -19.21
N PHE A 4 12.37 -3.13 -19.31
CA PHE A 4 11.28 -2.80 -20.20
C PHE A 4 9.95 -2.93 -19.47
N THR A 5 9.00 -2.11 -19.88
CA THR A 5 7.61 -2.19 -19.43
C THR A 5 6.74 -2.53 -20.63
N ILE A 6 5.91 -3.54 -20.48
CA ILE A 6 4.91 -3.93 -21.46
C ILE A 6 3.54 -3.63 -20.91
N ILE A 7 2.72 -2.94 -21.69
CA ILE A 7 1.37 -2.54 -21.32
C ILE A 7 0.37 -3.12 -22.33
N ALA A 8 -0.68 -3.75 -21.83
CA ALA A 8 -1.77 -4.31 -22.63
C ALA A 8 -3.13 -4.10 -21.94
N ASN A 9 -4.22 -4.32 -22.67
CA ASN A 9 -5.59 -4.29 -22.14
C ASN A 9 -6.00 -5.63 -21.50
N THR A 10 -5.16 -6.14 -20.59
CA THR A 10 -5.33 -7.43 -19.89
C THR A 10 -5.35 -7.24 -18.37
N LYS A 11 -5.52 -8.32 -17.62
CA LYS A 11 -5.35 -8.39 -16.16
C LYS A 11 -4.33 -9.49 -15.82
N PRO A 12 -3.10 -9.18 -15.37
CA PRO A 12 -2.57 -7.82 -15.12
C PRO A 12 -2.36 -7.02 -16.41
N ALA A 13 -2.39 -5.68 -16.29
CA ALA A 13 -2.25 -4.79 -17.45
C ALA A 13 -0.80 -4.44 -17.77
N VAL A 14 0.13 -4.73 -16.89
CA VAL A 14 1.54 -4.33 -16.96
C VAL A 14 2.43 -5.51 -16.63
N LEU A 15 3.46 -5.71 -17.45
CA LEU A 15 4.54 -6.64 -17.21
C LEU A 15 5.87 -5.88 -17.26
N HIS A 16 6.72 -6.08 -16.24
CA HIS A 16 8.07 -5.55 -16.22
C HIS A 16 9.06 -6.66 -16.51
N LEU A 17 9.92 -6.46 -17.51
CA LEU A 17 10.99 -7.35 -17.87
C LEU A 17 12.36 -6.71 -17.57
N ALA A 18 13.28 -7.48 -17.01
CA ALA A 18 14.66 -7.08 -16.79
C ALA A 18 15.59 -8.15 -17.39
N PHE A 19 16.50 -7.75 -18.24
CA PHE A 19 17.32 -8.67 -19.01
C PHE A 19 18.77 -8.69 -18.56
N HIS A 20 19.38 -9.88 -18.63
CA HIS A 20 20.78 -10.11 -18.32
C HIS A 20 21.56 -10.42 -19.61
N GLY A 21 22.66 -9.67 -19.85
CA GLY A 21 23.60 -9.96 -20.94
C GLY A 21 23.56 -8.99 -22.14
N LYS A 22 24.63 -9.00 -22.94
CA LYS A 22 24.82 -8.08 -24.06
C LYS A 22 23.99 -8.42 -25.31
N SER A 23 23.48 -9.64 -25.42
CA SER A 23 22.67 -10.12 -26.57
C SER A 23 21.16 -9.83 -26.45
N SER A 24 20.74 -9.22 -25.33
CA SER A 24 19.33 -9.03 -25.03
C SER A 24 18.61 -8.09 -26.00
N GLU A 25 19.27 -7.05 -26.52
CA GLU A 25 18.65 -6.11 -27.46
C GLU A 25 18.32 -6.76 -28.80
N ARG A 26 19.24 -7.58 -29.33
CA ARG A 26 18.99 -8.32 -30.57
C ARG A 26 17.87 -9.33 -30.43
N LEU A 27 17.89 -10.09 -29.34
CA LEU A 27 16.85 -11.08 -29.05
C LEU A 27 15.47 -10.44 -28.83
N LEU A 28 15.45 -9.25 -28.22
CA LEU A 28 14.23 -8.46 -28.08
C LEU A 28 13.70 -7.98 -29.43
N ALA A 29 14.58 -7.48 -30.31
CA ALA A 29 14.18 -7.10 -31.65
C ALA A 29 13.59 -8.30 -32.39
N GLU A 30 14.26 -9.45 -32.40
CA GLU A 30 13.77 -10.69 -33.01
C GLU A 30 12.42 -11.11 -32.43
N LEU A 31 12.27 -11.11 -31.10
CA LEU A 31 11.03 -11.50 -30.44
C LEU A 31 9.86 -10.59 -30.81
N PHE A 32 10.06 -9.26 -30.72
CA PHE A 32 8.95 -8.33 -30.85
C PHE A 32 8.68 -7.87 -32.28
N THR A 33 9.69 -7.80 -33.13
CA THR A 33 9.53 -7.39 -34.54
C THR A 33 9.57 -8.53 -35.54
N GLY A 34 10.14 -9.67 -35.13
CA GLY A 34 10.47 -10.78 -36.04
C GLY A 34 11.72 -10.52 -36.89
N ASP A 35 12.40 -9.39 -36.69
CA ASP A 35 13.61 -8.99 -37.40
C ASP A 35 14.75 -8.75 -36.39
N PRO A 36 15.77 -9.63 -36.33
CA PRO A 36 16.88 -9.51 -35.41
C PRO A 36 17.79 -8.28 -35.69
N GLU A 37 17.71 -7.69 -36.88
CA GLU A 37 18.47 -6.49 -37.25
C GLU A 37 17.67 -5.18 -37.02
N ALA A 38 16.43 -5.26 -36.51
CA ALA A 38 15.65 -4.08 -36.20
C ALA A 38 16.34 -3.20 -35.14
N LYS A 39 16.65 -1.96 -35.52
CA LYS A 39 17.38 -1.01 -34.64
C LYS A 39 16.50 -0.34 -33.58
N ARG A 40 15.20 -0.51 -33.63
CA ARG A 40 14.25 0.12 -32.70
C ARG A 40 13.30 -0.91 -32.14
N VAL A 41 13.23 -0.95 -30.85
CA VAL A 41 12.12 -1.61 -30.15
C VAL A 41 10.86 -0.82 -30.48
N PRO A 42 9.89 -1.38 -31.21
CA PRO A 42 8.70 -0.66 -31.60
C PRO A 42 7.86 -0.40 -30.34
N CYS A 43 7.29 0.78 -30.28
CA CYS A 43 6.45 1.15 -29.16
C CYS A 43 5.13 0.38 -29.12
N ILE A 44 4.58 0.01 -30.30
CA ILE A 44 3.25 -0.64 -30.41
C ILE A 44 3.39 -1.88 -31.28
N GLN A 45 2.86 -3.00 -30.80
CA GLN A 45 2.89 -4.30 -31.48
C GLN A 45 1.52 -4.96 -31.43
N ILE A 46 1.20 -5.74 -32.47
CA ILE A 46 0.02 -6.58 -32.52
C ILE A 46 0.36 -8.00 -32.10
N VAL A 47 -0.50 -8.62 -31.31
CA VAL A 47 -0.36 -10.04 -30.95
C VAL A 47 -0.91 -10.91 -32.09
N THR A 48 -0.03 -11.59 -32.81
CA THR A 48 -0.39 -12.58 -33.83
C THR A 48 -0.15 -13.99 -33.30
N PRO A 49 -0.67 -15.02 -33.97
CA PRO A 49 -0.32 -16.41 -33.65
C PRO A 49 1.19 -16.66 -33.70
N GLU A 50 1.87 -16.15 -34.71
CA GLU A 50 3.32 -16.29 -34.89
C GLU A 50 4.09 -15.56 -33.77
N PHE A 51 3.57 -14.42 -33.28
CA PHE A 51 4.12 -13.77 -32.11
C PHE A 51 4.01 -14.67 -30.87
N LYS A 52 2.85 -15.30 -30.67
CA LYS A 52 2.65 -16.22 -29.52
C LYS A 52 3.59 -17.43 -29.57
N GLU A 53 3.93 -17.92 -30.76
CA GLU A 53 4.92 -18.99 -30.95
C GLU A 53 6.34 -18.51 -30.59
N ARG A 54 6.72 -17.30 -30.97
CA ARG A 54 8.05 -16.74 -30.68
C ARG A 54 8.27 -16.40 -29.21
N ILE A 55 7.23 -16.25 -28.42
CA ILE A 55 7.34 -15.80 -27.02
C ILE A 55 8.21 -16.75 -26.17
N HIS A 56 8.40 -18.00 -26.58
CA HIS A 56 9.29 -18.96 -25.93
C HIS A 56 10.75 -18.48 -25.90
N LEU A 57 11.17 -17.58 -26.79
CA LEU A 57 12.50 -16.98 -26.81
C LEU A 57 12.79 -16.20 -25.53
N LEU A 58 11.78 -15.72 -24.81
CA LEU A 58 11.95 -15.04 -23.50
C LEU A 58 12.70 -15.93 -22.50
N LYS A 59 12.59 -17.25 -22.60
CA LYS A 59 13.33 -18.20 -21.75
C LYS A 59 14.84 -18.01 -21.87
N ALA A 60 15.33 -17.70 -23.07
CA ALA A 60 16.76 -17.49 -23.32
C ALA A 60 17.28 -16.19 -22.72
N LEU A 61 16.40 -15.26 -22.32
CA LEU A 61 16.76 -14.00 -21.67
C LEU A 61 16.95 -14.12 -20.14
N GLY A 62 16.80 -15.33 -19.58
CA GLY A 62 17.02 -15.60 -18.15
C GLY A 62 15.90 -15.20 -17.23
N GLU A 63 14.73 -14.82 -17.77
CA GLU A 63 13.52 -14.52 -17.01
C GLU A 63 12.73 -15.78 -16.66
N SER A 64 11.89 -15.70 -15.61
CA SER A 64 10.88 -16.73 -15.36
C SER A 64 9.87 -16.72 -16.52
N PHE A 65 9.92 -17.75 -17.34
CA PHE A 65 9.13 -17.83 -18.57
C PHE A 65 7.62 -17.92 -18.33
N TYR A 66 7.20 -18.34 -17.15
CA TYR A 66 5.79 -18.54 -16.83
C TYR A 66 4.99 -17.24 -16.86
N GLU A 67 5.40 -16.24 -16.12
CA GLU A 67 4.67 -14.96 -16.02
C GLU A 67 4.60 -14.22 -17.36
N PRO A 68 5.70 -14.03 -18.10
CA PRO A 68 5.65 -13.41 -19.42
C PRO A 68 4.77 -14.20 -20.40
N ARG A 69 4.89 -15.53 -20.43
CA ARG A 69 4.07 -16.37 -21.29
C ARG A 69 2.58 -16.23 -20.98
N LYS A 70 2.21 -16.28 -19.69
CA LYS A 70 0.83 -16.09 -19.27
C LYS A 70 0.31 -14.72 -19.71
N PHE A 71 1.07 -13.66 -19.42
CA PHE A 71 0.71 -12.29 -19.78
C PHE A 71 0.37 -12.15 -21.28
N PHE A 72 1.24 -12.65 -22.17
CA PHE A 72 1.01 -12.52 -23.61
C PHE A 72 -0.08 -13.48 -24.13
N ASN A 73 -0.26 -14.63 -23.51
CA ASN A 73 -1.37 -15.53 -23.87
C ASN A 73 -2.73 -14.95 -23.48
N ASP A 74 -2.78 -14.13 -22.42
CA ASP A 74 -3.99 -13.45 -21.97
C ASP A 74 -4.38 -12.27 -22.88
N ILE A 75 -3.48 -11.80 -23.77
CA ILE A 75 -3.81 -10.81 -24.79
C ILE A 75 -4.51 -11.52 -25.94
N PRO A 76 -5.75 -11.16 -26.32
CA PRO A 76 -6.43 -11.72 -27.47
C PRO A 76 -5.62 -11.51 -28.75
N SER A 77 -5.68 -12.49 -29.66
CA SER A 77 -5.07 -12.34 -31.00
C SER A 77 -5.69 -11.12 -31.71
N ASN A 78 -4.86 -10.40 -32.45
CA ASN A 78 -5.19 -9.15 -33.13
C ASN A 78 -5.40 -7.93 -32.21
N GLN A 79 -5.12 -8.04 -30.90
CA GLN A 79 -4.99 -6.86 -30.03
C GLN A 79 -3.54 -6.41 -29.90
N HIS A 80 -3.37 -5.16 -29.52
CA HIS A 80 -2.07 -4.54 -29.43
C HIS A 80 -1.56 -4.47 -27.99
N PHE A 81 -0.23 -4.41 -27.85
CA PHE A 81 0.47 -4.02 -26.63
C PHE A 81 1.51 -2.95 -26.93
N ILE A 82 1.95 -2.26 -25.91
CA ILE A 82 3.03 -1.27 -25.99
C ILE A 82 4.25 -1.80 -25.24
N LEU A 83 5.41 -1.77 -25.91
CA LEU A 83 6.71 -2.04 -25.30
C LEU A 83 7.44 -0.71 -25.11
N LEU A 84 7.85 -0.43 -23.87
CA LEU A 84 8.51 0.81 -23.48
C LEU A 84 9.87 0.53 -22.86
N PRO A 85 10.92 1.32 -23.20
CA PRO A 85 12.21 1.20 -22.53
C PRO A 85 12.10 1.68 -21.08
N GLY A 86 12.79 1.00 -20.17
CA GLY A 86 12.81 1.31 -18.76
C GLY A 86 11.60 0.78 -18.02
N ARG A 87 11.65 0.99 -16.70
CA ARG A 87 10.54 0.64 -15.79
C ARG A 87 9.60 1.82 -15.63
N ILE A 88 8.33 1.62 -15.91
CA ILE A 88 7.28 2.62 -15.76
C ILE A 88 6.34 2.17 -14.65
N ASP A 89 6.38 2.88 -13.53
CA ASP A 89 5.51 2.68 -12.37
C ASP A 89 4.47 3.82 -12.22
N ASP A 90 4.47 4.82 -13.13
CA ASP A 90 3.49 5.92 -13.13
C ASP A 90 2.15 5.41 -13.68
N GLU A 91 1.17 5.23 -12.79
CA GLU A 91 -0.17 4.73 -13.14
C GLU A 91 -0.90 5.61 -14.16
N ILE A 92 -0.57 6.89 -14.23
CA ILE A 92 -1.15 7.82 -15.19
C ILE A 92 -0.61 7.54 -16.57
N GLN A 93 0.69 7.36 -16.65
CA GLN A 93 1.36 7.03 -17.89
C GLN A 93 0.88 5.67 -18.41
N ILE A 94 0.77 4.69 -17.53
CA ILE A 94 0.18 3.38 -17.84
C ILE A 94 -1.26 3.53 -18.35
N PHE A 95 -2.08 4.34 -17.68
CA PHE A 95 -3.45 4.57 -18.10
C PHE A 95 -3.52 5.23 -19.48
N ARG A 96 -2.68 6.23 -19.77
CA ARG A 96 -2.63 6.88 -21.10
C ARG A 96 -2.31 5.88 -22.21
N TYR A 97 -1.34 4.99 -21.97
CA TYR A 97 -1.00 3.94 -22.92
C TYR A 97 -2.14 2.93 -23.10
N LYS A 98 -2.82 2.55 -22.03
CA LYS A 98 -4.01 1.69 -22.14
C LYS A 98 -5.15 2.36 -22.90
N ALA A 99 -5.37 3.63 -22.69
CA ALA A 99 -6.37 4.39 -23.43
C ALA A 99 -6.03 4.44 -24.92
N GLU A 100 -4.76 4.62 -25.27
CA GLU A 100 -4.32 4.58 -26.67
C GLU A 100 -4.48 3.19 -27.29
N LEU A 101 -4.12 2.13 -26.57
CA LEU A 101 -4.36 0.76 -27.03
C LEU A 101 -5.85 0.46 -27.23
N SER A 102 -6.70 0.92 -26.30
CA SER A 102 -8.15 0.76 -26.42
C SER A 102 -8.70 1.47 -27.66
N ARG A 103 -8.16 2.65 -28.00
CA ARG A 103 -8.50 3.38 -29.21
C ARG A 103 -8.06 2.63 -30.47
N ILE A 104 -6.85 2.07 -30.48
CA ILE A 104 -6.31 1.29 -31.61
C ILE A 104 -7.11 0.02 -31.82
N ASP A 105 -7.39 -0.71 -30.75
CA ASP A 105 -8.11 -1.98 -30.78
C ASP A 105 -9.64 -1.82 -30.88
N ASN A 106 -10.13 -0.58 -30.94
CA ASN A 106 -11.55 -0.25 -30.94
C ASN A 106 -12.32 -0.87 -29.75
N ILE A 107 -11.65 -0.95 -28.58
CA ILE A 107 -12.23 -1.46 -27.35
C ILE A 107 -12.81 -0.28 -26.58
N PRO A 108 -14.07 -0.36 -26.10
CA PRO A 108 -14.65 0.67 -25.26
C PRO A 108 -13.80 0.86 -23.99
N ILE A 109 -13.35 2.10 -23.76
CA ILE A 109 -12.71 2.45 -22.48
C ILE A 109 -13.84 2.57 -21.47
N GLU A 110 -14.03 1.57 -20.62
CA GLU A 110 -14.83 1.78 -19.42
C GLU A 110 -14.10 2.79 -18.52
N PRO A 111 -14.64 3.98 -18.32
CA PRO A 111 -14.05 4.94 -17.39
C PRO A 111 -14.26 4.42 -15.97
N SER A 112 -13.33 3.59 -15.49
CA SER A 112 -13.30 3.32 -14.06
C SER A 112 -13.14 4.68 -13.35
N VAL A 113 -13.80 4.87 -12.23
CA VAL A 113 -13.63 6.08 -11.38
C VAL A 113 -12.14 6.34 -11.14
N LYS A 114 -11.35 5.28 -11.00
CA LYS A 114 -9.89 5.32 -10.87
C LYS A 114 -9.21 5.98 -12.08
N SER A 115 -9.64 5.68 -13.30
CA SER A 115 -9.04 6.23 -14.53
C SER A 115 -9.33 7.71 -14.73
N VAL A 116 -10.53 8.16 -14.39
CA VAL A 116 -10.91 9.58 -14.47
C VAL A 116 -10.15 10.40 -13.44
N ILE A 117 -10.06 9.91 -12.20
CA ILE A 117 -9.28 10.55 -11.15
C ILE A 117 -7.80 10.64 -11.55
N THR A 118 -7.24 9.53 -12.04
CA THR A 118 -5.84 9.44 -12.45
C THR A 118 -5.53 10.39 -13.60
N SER A 119 -6.42 10.54 -14.59
CA SER A 119 -6.22 11.46 -15.73
C SER A 119 -6.24 12.92 -15.30
N LYS A 120 -7.18 13.31 -14.44
CA LYS A 120 -7.30 14.69 -13.93
C LYS A 120 -6.14 15.07 -13.00
N LEU A 121 -5.80 14.20 -12.05
CA LEU A 121 -4.65 14.41 -11.16
C LEU A 121 -3.34 14.46 -11.93
N GLY A 122 -3.20 13.69 -12.99
CA GLY A 122 -1.98 13.58 -13.77
C GLY A 122 -1.48 14.83 -14.44
N ASN A 123 -2.36 15.78 -14.65
CA ASN A 123 -1.95 17.09 -15.15
C ASN A 123 -1.19 17.90 -14.08
N HIS A 124 -1.44 17.63 -12.81
CA HIS A 124 -0.92 18.41 -11.69
C HIS A 124 0.11 17.64 -10.86
N TYR A 125 -0.01 16.30 -10.78
CA TYR A 125 0.79 15.43 -9.92
C TYR A 125 1.41 14.27 -10.69
N THR A 126 2.59 13.87 -10.29
CA THR A 126 3.10 12.51 -10.53
C THR A 126 2.51 11.61 -9.46
N VAL A 127 1.90 10.50 -9.85
CA VAL A 127 1.32 9.52 -8.92
C VAL A 127 2.15 8.25 -8.99
N ARG A 128 2.62 7.79 -7.84
CA ARG A 128 3.30 6.51 -7.70
C ARG A 128 2.58 5.68 -6.65
N THR A 129 2.22 4.45 -7.01
CA THR A 129 1.55 3.51 -6.11
C THR A 129 2.48 2.36 -5.76
N PHE A 130 2.52 2.06 -4.48
CA PHE A 130 3.32 0.99 -3.89
C PHE A 130 2.38 0.02 -3.18
N LYS A 131 2.52 -1.27 -3.45
CA LYS A 131 1.74 -2.33 -2.82
C LYS A 131 2.63 -3.20 -1.93
N GLY A 132 2.15 -3.55 -0.74
CA GLY A 132 2.91 -4.30 0.25
C GLY A 132 3.31 -5.72 -0.17
N ASP A 133 2.62 -6.30 -1.15
CA ASP A 133 2.94 -7.59 -1.77
C ASP A 133 4.00 -7.50 -2.88
N SER A 134 4.34 -6.30 -3.33
CA SER A 134 5.37 -6.12 -4.35
C SER A 134 6.77 -6.32 -3.78
N ARG A 135 7.62 -7.10 -4.49
CA ARG A 135 9.02 -7.33 -4.09
C ARG A 135 9.91 -6.19 -4.58
N MET A 136 9.81 -5.02 -3.93
CA MET A 136 10.53 -3.82 -4.31
C MET A 136 11.52 -3.38 -3.23
N LYS A 137 12.78 -3.11 -3.63
CA LYS A 137 13.82 -2.53 -2.78
C LYS A 137 14.09 -1.10 -3.23
N ILE A 138 13.91 -0.15 -2.33
CA ILE A 138 14.06 1.30 -2.58
C ILE A 138 15.37 1.78 -1.98
N GLY A 139 16.12 2.56 -2.75
CA GLY A 139 17.42 3.13 -2.34
C GLY A 139 18.62 2.42 -2.92
N ILE A 140 19.80 2.80 -2.47
CA ILE A 140 21.10 2.35 -2.97
C ILE A 140 21.35 0.89 -2.55
N LYS A 141 21.67 0.03 -3.52
CA LYS A 141 21.92 -1.41 -3.26
C LYS A 141 23.24 -1.63 -2.51
N ASP A 142 24.28 -0.90 -2.87
CA ASP A 142 25.58 -1.00 -2.21
C ASP A 142 25.53 -0.41 -0.79
N LYS A 143 25.75 -1.25 0.21
CA LYS A 143 25.71 -0.85 1.62
C LYS A 143 26.73 0.23 1.97
N ALA A 144 27.90 0.22 1.33
CA ALA A 144 28.98 1.18 1.59
C ALA A 144 28.59 2.61 1.19
N GLN A 145 27.68 2.76 0.25
CA GLN A 145 27.22 4.05 -0.27
C GLN A 145 25.92 4.53 0.38
N ARG A 146 25.33 3.76 1.30
CA ARG A 146 24.06 4.13 1.93
C ARG A 146 24.24 5.24 2.93
N VAL A 147 23.32 6.20 2.87
CA VAL A 147 23.11 7.22 3.89
C VAL A 147 21.69 7.05 4.42
N CYS A 148 21.55 6.99 5.73
CA CYS A 148 20.21 6.83 6.33
C CYS A 148 19.35 8.06 6.05
N ARG A 149 18.16 7.85 5.47
CA ARG A 149 17.19 8.91 5.13
C ARG A 149 16.73 9.72 6.34
N PHE A 150 16.77 9.11 7.52
CA PHE A 150 16.20 9.68 8.73
C PHE A 150 17.23 10.30 9.68
N CYS A 151 18.39 9.70 9.87
CA CYS A 151 19.43 10.26 10.74
C CYS A 151 20.64 10.86 9.98
N GLY A 152 20.72 10.65 8.66
CA GLY A 152 21.82 11.18 7.84
C GLY A 152 23.15 10.47 8.03
N LYS A 153 23.24 9.42 8.86
CA LYS A 153 24.47 8.66 9.10
C LYS A 153 24.71 7.60 8.02
N SER A 154 25.99 7.30 7.79
CA SER A 154 26.49 6.24 6.93
C SER A 154 27.40 5.28 7.71
N LEU A 155 27.95 4.26 7.08
CA LEU A 155 29.00 3.44 7.67
C LEU A 155 30.24 4.33 7.98
N PRO A 156 30.95 4.09 9.11
CA PRO A 156 30.70 3.07 10.13
C PRO A 156 29.67 3.45 11.20
N ASP A 157 29.18 4.73 11.23
CA ASP A 157 28.32 5.30 12.29
C ASP A 157 26.88 4.79 12.25
N ALA A 158 26.49 4.12 11.17
CA ALA A 158 25.17 3.47 11.02
C ALA A 158 25.32 2.12 10.34
N LYS A 159 24.58 1.12 10.82
CA LYS A 159 24.50 -0.23 10.22
C LYS A 159 23.24 -0.36 9.38
N PHE A 160 23.31 -1.18 8.31
CA PHE A 160 22.20 -1.50 7.40
C PHE A 160 22.08 -3.04 7.26
N GLY A 161 22.03 -3.73 8.39
CA GLY A 161 21.94 -5.20 8.49
C GLY A 161 20.51 -5.70 8.37
N ASN A 162 19.57 -4.98 8.97
CA ASN A 162 18.16 -5.35 9.02
C ASN A 162 17.42 -5.09 7.70
N LYS A 163 16.35 -5.85 7.48
CA LYS A 163 15.38 -5.55 6.44
C LYS A 163 14.41 -4.50 6.95
N SER A 164 14.68 -3.21 6.69
CA SER A 164 13.79 -2.12 7.07
C SER A 164 12.61 -2.07 6.09
N HIS A 165 11.43 -2.42 6.59
CA HIS A 165 10.22 -2.37 5.78
C HIS A 165 9.75 -0.93 5.60
N ALA A 166 9.52 -0.51 4.33
CA ALA A 166 9.08 0.85 4.02
C ALA A 166 7.68 1.17 4.61
N ILE A 167 6.78 0.20 4.60
CA ILE A 167 5.54 0.14 5.38
C ILE A 167 5.74 -0.98 6.39
N SER A 168 5.26 -0.84 7.61
CA SER A 168 5.47 -1.85 8.66
C SER A 168 5.03 -3.25 8.21
N ARG A 169 5.88 -4.25 8.49
CA ARG A 169 5.55 -5.66 8.26
C ARG A 169 4.28 -6.07 9.02
N SER A 170 4.10 -5.54 10.22
CA SER A 170 2.93 -5.80 11.04
C SER A 170 1.60 -5.30 10.44
N LEU A 171 1.64 -4.49 9.38
CA LEU A 171 0.46 -4.08 8.62
C LEU A 171 0.24 -4.95 7.36
N GLY A 172 1.00 -6.05 7.19
CA GLY A 172 0.89 -6.96 6.05
C GLY A 172 1.85 -6.65 4.88
N ASN A 173 2.81 -5.73 5.05
CA ASN A 173 3.84 -5.53 4.04
C ASN A 173 4.88 -6.66 4.07
N ILE A 174 5.03 -7.36 2.96
CA ILE A 174 5.99 -8.47 2.83
C ILE A 174 7.21 -8.14 1.95
N GLY A 175 7.12 -7.15 1.06
CA GLY A 175 8.11 -6.96 0.01
C GLY A 175 8.64 -5.55 -0.23
N LEU A 176 8.01 -4.49 0.31
CA LEU A 176 8.52 -3.13 0.17
C LEU A 176 9.62 -2.86 1.20
N ILE A 177 10.86 -2.79 0.76
CA ILE A 177 12.05 -2.63 1.63
C ILE A 177 12.73 -1.29 1.34
N CYS A 178 12.98 -0.50 2.39
CA CYS A 178 13.81 0.69 2.34
C CYS A 178 15.27 0.31 2.67
N LEU A 179 16.15 0.37 1.69
CA LEU A 179 17.58 0.04 1.86
C LEU A 179 18.37 1.12 2.60
N GLU A 180 17.85 2.35 2.62
CA GLU A 180 18.47 3.54 3.20
C GLU A 180 17.85 3.94 4.55
N GLU A 181 17.38 2.97 5.32
CA GLU A 181 16.98 3.12 6.72
C GLU A 181 17.91 2.26 7.57
N CYS A 182 18.67 2.89 8.49
CA CYS A 182 19.64 2.17 9.33
C CYS A 182 18.95 1.39 10.45
N ASP A 183 19.68 0.44 11.03
CA ASP A 183 19.19 -0.46 12.04
C ASP A 183 18.66 0.28 13.29
N ASP A 184 19.36 1.33 13.74
CA ASP A 184 18.95 2.14 14.90
C ASP A 184 17.62 2.89 14.63
N CYS A 185 17.49 3.51 13.44
CA CYS A 185 16.24 4.19 13.06
C CYS A 185 15.10 3.19 12.93
N ASN A 186 15.33 2.04 12.31
CA ASN A 186 14.34 1.00 12.17
C ASN A 186 13.86 0.48 13.54
N THR A 187 14.78 0.21 14.47
CA THR A 187 14.43 -0.23 15.83
C THR A 187 13.61 0.83 16.54
N ARG A 188 14.08 2.07 16.56
CA ARG A 188 13.38 3.18 17.20
C ARG A 188 11.97 3.40 16.63
N PHE A 189 11.79 3.37 15.32
CA PHE A 189 10.46 3.54 14.71
C PHE A 189 9.53 2.37 15.03
N ASN A 190 10.03 1.14 15.07
CA ASN A 190 9.26 -0.03 15.47
C ASN A 190 8.72 0.09 16.92
N GLU A 191 9.55 0.62 17.83
CA GLU A 191 9.21 0.77 19.26
C GLU A 191 8.34 1.98 19.57
N THR A 192 8.23 2.91 18.62
CA THR A 192 7.51 4.18 18.82
C THR A 192 6.35 4.34 17.84
N ILE A 193 6.60 4.99 16.70
CA ILE A 193 5.54 5.41 15.78
C ILE A 193 4.84 4.24 15.07
N GLU A 194 5.56 3.14 14.81
CA GLU A 194 4.96 1.95 14.20
C GLU A 194 4.16 1.11 15.19
N GLN A 195 4.49 1.16 16.47
CA GLN A 195 3.66 0.53 17.50
C GLN A 195 2.30 1.22 17.59
N ASP A 196 2.27 2.55 17.60
CA ASP A 196 1.02 3.31 17.72
C ASP A 196 0.09 3.10 16.51
N ILE A 197 0.63 3.00 15.29
CA ILE A 197 -0.19 2.69 14.11
C ILE A 197 -0.70 1.25 14.13
N CYS A 198 0.11 0.30 14.58
CA CYS A 198 -0.33 -1.09 14.74
C CYS A 198 -1.44 -1.21 15.80
N ASN A 199 -1.36 -0.43 16.86
CA ASN A 199 -2.40 -0.37 17.88
C ASN A 199 -3.69 0.21 17.30
N LEU A 200 -3.63 1.34 16.56
CA LEU A 200 -4.80 1.96 15.93
C LEU A 200 -5.57 0.97 15.03
N PHE A 201 -4.86 0.16 14.26
CA PHE A 201 -5.47 -0.80 13.32
C PHE A 201 -5.58 -2.22 13.89
N LEU A 202 -5.31 -2.42 15.18
CA LEU A 202 -5.20 -3.77 15.76
C LEU A 202 -6.41 -4.63 15.44
N PHE A 203 -7.60 -4.08 15.58
CA PHE A 203 -8.86 -4.78 15.36
C PHE A 203 -9.05 -5.17 13.87
N GLN A 204 -8.87 -4.20 12.97
CA GLN A 204 -9.02 -4.43 11.53
C GLN A 204 -7.98 -5.45 11.02
N LEU A 205 -6.74 -5.38 11.55
CA LEU A 205 -5.69 -6.33 11.21
C LEU A 205 -6.02 -7.74 11.68
N MET A 206 -6.65 -7.86 12.84
CA MET A 206 -7.10 -9.14 13.39
C MET A 206 -8.22 -9.74 12.52
N ILE A 207 -9.29 -8.98 12.23
CA ILE A 207 -10.40 -9.46 11.39
C ILE A 207 -9.92 -9.89 10.00
N LYS A 208 -8.93 -9.17 9.45
CA LYS A 208 -8.36 -9.48 8.12
C LYS A 208 -7.30 -10.60 8.17
N GLY A 209 -7.12 -11.30 9.28
CA GLY A 209 -6.14 -12.38 9.40
C GLY A 209 -4.70 -11.93 9.18
N ILE A 210 -4.38 -10.65 9.40
CA ILE A 210 -3.03 -10.13 9.22
C ILE A 210 -2.24 -10.33 10.50
N ASN A 211 -1.33 -11.31 10.49
CA ASN A 211 -0.52 -11.68 11.64
C ASN A 211 0.40 -10.56 12.13
N GLY A 212 0.64 -10.58 13.44
CA GLY A 212 1.67 -9.77 14.06
C GLY A 212 3.09 -10.29 13.76
N ARG A 213 4.09 -9.62 14.33
CA ARG A 213 5.50 -10.05 14.20
C ARG A 213 5.74 -11.41 14.88
N ASN A 214 4.98 -11.70 15.94
CA ASN A 214 5.11 -12.90 16.79
C ASN A 214 3.98 -13.93 16.54
N GLY A 215 3.29 -13.87 15.42
CA GLY A 215 2.17 -14.76 15.07
C GLY A 215 0.81 -14.12 15.23
N ASP A 216 -0.16 -14.90 15.65
CA ASP A 216 -1.57 -14.50 15.75
C ASP A 216 -1.79 -13.32 16.69
N ARG A 217 -2.76 -12.48 16.36
CA ARG A 217 -3.10 -11.31 17.17
C ARG A 217 -4.21 -11.65 18.14
N THR A 218 -4.04 -11.22 19.38
CA THR A 218 -5.06 -11.37 20.43
C THR A 218 -5.44 -10.02 21.01
N ILE A 219 -6.72 -9.75 21.09
CA ILE A 219 -7.29 -8.61 21.81
C ILE A 219 -7.93 -9.14 23.09
N LYS A 220 -7.51 -8.62 24.25
CA LYS A 220 -8.01 -9.06 25.55
C LYS A 220 -8.97 -8.03 26.12
N GLY A 221 -10.20 -8.48 26.41
CA GLY A 221 -11.18 -7.78 27.24
C GLY A 221 -11.11 -8.28 28.71
N ASP A 222 -12.13 -7.93 29.49
CA ASP A 222 -12.15 -8.32 30.91
C ASP A 222 -12.50 -9.81 31.12
N LYS A 223 -13.41 -10.36 30.33
CA LYS A 223 -13.85 -11.75 30.43
C LYS A 223 -13.81 -12.49 29.09
N VAL A 224 -13.36 -11.82 28.05
CA VAL A 224 -13.34 -12.34 26.69
C VAL A 224 -12.03 -11.92 26.03
N SER A 225 -11.43 -12.81 25.27
CA SER A 225 -10.37 -12.45 24.34
C SER A 225 -10.68 -12.97 22.96
N ILE A 226 -10.24 -12.21 21.95
CA ILE A 226 -10.44 -12.53 20.54
C ILE A 226 -9.07 -12.72 19.90
N THR A 227 -8.88 -13.84 19.21
CA THR A 227 -7.63 -14.18 18.52
C THR A 227 -7.93 -14.52 17.07
N ASN A 228 -7.17 -13.99 16.11
CA ASN A 228 -7.20 -14.55 14.76
C ASN A 228 -6.38 -15.85 14.79
N ASP A 229 -7.03 -16.96 14.51
CA ASP A 229 -6.40 -18.27 14.51
C ASP A 229 -6.07 -18.69 13.07
N THR A 230 -4.79 -18.61 12.73
CA THR A 230 -4.31 -19.00 11.40
C THR A 230 -4.04 -20.50 11.28
N SER A 231 -4.00 -21.24 12.40
CA SER A 231 -3.79 -22.70 12.39
C SER A 231 -4.98 -23.44 11.75
N THR A 232 -6.18 -22.85 11.81
CA THR A 232 -7.39 -23.42 11.22
C THR A 232 -7.44 -23.28 9.69
N ARG A 233 -6.62 -22.39 9.10
CA ARG A 233 -6.58 -22.17 7.65
C ARG A 233 -6.26 -23.45 6.87
N GLU A 234 -5.37 -24.28 7.37
CA GLU A 234 -5.00 -25.56 6.73
C GLU A 234 -6.13 -26.59 6.79
N ILE A 235 -7.00 -26.48 7.81
CA ILE A 235 -8.08 -27.46 8.07
C ILE A 235 -9.34 -27.10 7.28
N ILE A 236 -9.76 -25.83 7.35
CA ILE A 236 -11.05 -25.37 6.80
C ILE A 236 -10.90 -24.38 5.63
N GLY A 237 -9.66 -24.07 5.22
CA GLY A 237 -9.39 -23.19 4.06
C GLY A 237 -9.65 -21.71 4.31
N ARG A 238 -10.00 -21.31 5.52
CA ARG A 238 -10.32 -19.93 5.92
C ARG A 238 -9.59 -19.54 7.20
N ASP A 239 -9.33 -18.23 7.36
CA ASP A 239 -8.93 -17.69 8.65
C ASP A 239 -10.13 -17.64 9.57
N THR A 240 -9.96 -18.07 10.81
CA THR A 240 -11.03 -18.03 11.82
C THR A 240 -10.70 -17.02 12.91
N ILE A 241 -11.76 -16.50 13.50
CA ILE A 241 -11.66 -15.71 14.71
C ILE A 241 -12.10 -16.59 15.88
N THR A 242 -11.18 -16.87 16.79
CA THR A 242 -11.48 -17.64 17.98
C THR A 242 -11.79 -16.68 19.12
N ILE A 243 -12.96 -16.87 19.73
CA ILE A 243 -13.39 -16.11 20.90
C ILE A 243 -13.18 -17.01 22.13
N HIS A 244 -12.28 -16.58 23.02
CA HIS A 244 -12.04 -17.24 24.29
C HIS A 244 -12.85 -16.54 25.37
N ILE A 245 -13.68 -17.30 26.06
CA ILE A 245 -14.49 -16.83 27.19
C ILE A 245 -13.85 -17.32 28.49
N ASP A 246 -13.81 -16.44 29.50
CA ASP A 246 -13.26 -16.79 30.81
C ASP A 246 -13.98 -18.01 31.40
N SER A 247 -13.22 -18.96 31.96
CA SER A 247 -13.70 -20.21 32.55
C SER A 247 -14.66 -20.02 33.73
N THR A 248 -14.73 -18.82 34.29
CA THR A 248 -15.69 -18.47 35.35
C THR A 248 -17.12 -18.28 34.81
N ILE A 249 -17.31 -18.27 33.50
CA ILE A 249 -18.58 -18.12 32.83
C ILE A 249 -19.11 -19.51 32.49
N ASP A 250 -20.36 -19.78 32.88
CA ASP A 250 -21.02 -21.02 32.47
C ASP A 250 -21.33 -20.98 30.97
N THR A 251 -20.53 -21.72 30.19
CA THR A 251 -20.65 -21.80 28.73
C THR A 251 -21.69 -22.82 28.24
N ARG A 252 -22.38 -23.52 29.19
CA ARG A 252 -23.45 -24.47 28.87
C ARG A 252 -24.79 -23.80 28.58
N ASP A 253 -24.89 -22.50 28.91
CA ASP A 253 -26.11 -21.70 28.63
C ASP A 253 -25.88 -20.78 27.41
N PRO A 254 -26.41 -21.15 26.22
CA PRO A 254 -26.26 -20.38 25.00
C PRO A 254 -26.76 -18.95 25.11
N HIS A 255 -27.84 -18.72 25.88
CA HIS A 255 -28.39 -17.37 26.07
C HIS A 255 -27.44 -16.49 26.88
N LYS A 256 -26.70 -17.06 27.86
CA LYS A 256 -25.66 -16.30 28.57
C LYS A 256 -24.49 -15.96 27.68
N ILE A 257 -24.06 -16.88 26.81
CA ILE A 257 -23.01 -16.62 25.83
C ILE A 257 -23.45 -15.49 24.89
N ALA A 258 -24.62 -15.60 24.29
CA ALA A 258 -25.18 -14.57 23.42
C ALA A 258 -25.29 -13.21 24.14
N GLN A 259 -25.70 -13.20 25.41
CA GLN A 259 -25.81 -12.00 26.22
C GLN A 259 -24.44 -11.38 26.57
N ILE A 260 -23.39 -12.20 26.77
CA ILE A 260 -22.02 -11.72 27.01
C ILE A 260 -21.41 -11.16 25.73
N LEU A 261 -21.65 -11.83 24.59
CA LEU A 261 -21.17 -11.40 23.29
C LEU A 261 -21.95 -10.20 22.74
N SER A 262 -23.20 -10.03 23.09
CA SER A 262 -24.04 -8.88 22.73
C SER A 262 -23.89 -7.68 23.67
N LYS A 263 -23.36 -7.86 24.88
CA LYS A 263 -22.95 -6.75 25.73
C LYS A 263 -21.68 -6.17 25.16
N ASN A 264 -21.67 -4.85 24.96
CA ASN A 264 -20.56 -4.08 24.47
C ASN A 264 -19.23 -4.56 25.04
N MET A 265 -18.43 -5.27 24.21
CA MET A 265 -17.09 -5.71 24.60
C MET A 265 -16.16 -4.52 24.43
N SER A 266 -15.86 -3.81 25.51
CA SER A 266 -14.88 -2.72 25.47
C SER A 266 -13.47 -3.29 25.59
N PHE A 267 -12.66 -3.07 24.57
CA PHE A 267 -11.24 -3.44 24.56
C PHE A 267 -10.35 -2.20 24.81
N SER A 268 -10.68 -1.43 25.82
CA SER A 268 -10.09 -0.11 26.11
C SER A 268 -8.61 -0.11 26.55
N ARG A 269 -7.97 -1.30 26.67
CA ARG A 269 -6.58 -1.40 27.16
C ARG A 269 -5.53 -1.02 26.13
N VAL A 270 -5.87 -1.01 24.84
CA VAL A 270 -4.95 -0.64 23.77
C VAL A 270 -5.03 0.86 23.52
N LYS A 271 -3.89 1.52 23.57
CA LYS A 271 -3.79 2.97 23.38
C LYS A 271 -2.82 3.29 22.25
N PHE A 272 -3.06 4.41 21.58
CA PHE A 272 -2.15 4.96 20.57
C PHE A 272 -2.01 6.48 20.73
N ARG A 273 -0.90 7.04 20.28
CA ARG A 273 -0.68 8.48 20.22
C ARG A 273 -0.98 8.99 18.81
N PRO A 274 -1.99 9.85 18.61
CA PRO A 274 -2.40 10.30 17.28
C PRO A 274 -1.24 10.90 16.47
N GLN A 275 -0.40 11.75 17.10
CA GLN A 275 0.72 12.37 16.39
C GLN A 275 1.77 11.34 15.90
N ASN A 276 1.98 10.24 16.63
CA ASN A 276 2.87 9.15 16.20
C ASN A 276 2.32 8.44 14.96
N VAL A 277 1.00 8.23 14.85
CA VAL A 277 0.37 7.68 13.65
C VAL A 277 0.63 8.60 12.45
N TYR A 278 0.50 9.91 12.63
CA TYR A 278 0.80 10.86 11.54
C TYR A 278 2.27 10.80 11.12
N LYS A 279 3.19 10.79 12.09
CA LYS A 279 4.63 10.62 11.82
C LYS A 279 4.91 9.33 11.07
N CYS A 280 4.22 8.25 11.43
CA CYS A 280 4.38 6.95 10.78
C CYS A 280 3.91 6.98 9.32
N PHE A 281 2.77 7.60 9.01
CA PHE A 281 2.32 7.79 7.63
C PHE A 281 3.35 8.59 6.81
N CYS A 282 3.90 9.66 7.37
CA CYS A 282 4.95 10.43 6.71
C CYS A 282 6.25 9.62 6.53
N LYS A 283 6.64 8.82 7.53
CA LYS A 283 7.78 7.89 7.45
C LYS A 283 7.62 6.93 6.27
N TYR A 284 6.43 6.38 6.06
CA TYR A 284 6.17 5.48 4.94
C TYR A 284 6.35 6.16 3.58
N VAL A 285 5.82 7.39 3.43
CA VAL A 285 6.06 8.18 2.21
C VAL A 285 7.54 8.39 1.98
N LEU A 286 8.27 8.87 3.00
CA LEU A 286 9.69 9.19 2.88
C LEU A 286 10.55 7.93 2.62
N SER A 287 10.14 6.76 3.12
CA SER A 287 10.80 5.49 2.84
C SER A 287 10.67 5.05 1.38
N LEU A 288 9.61 5.50 0.68
CA LEU A 288 9.28 5.11 -0.69
C LEU A 288 9.64 6.15 -1.74
N LEU A 289 9.93 7.40 -1.33
CA LEU A 289 10.34 8.45 -2.24
C LEU A 289 11.72 8.19 -2.86
N ASP A 290 11.91 8.69 -4.07
CA ASP A 290 13.22 8.81 -4.68
C ASP A 290 14.10 9.75 -3.85
N SER A 291 15.37 9.38 -3.60
CA SER A 291 16.30 10.12 -2.72
C SER A 291 16.51 11.57 -3.16
N ARG A 292 16.40 11.88 -4.46
CA ARG A 292 16.46 13.25 -4.98
C ARG A 292 15.40 14.21 -4.43
N HIS A 293 14.28 13.69 -3.92
CA HIS A 293 13.21 14.50 -3.34
C HIS A 293 13.35 14.71 -1.83
N LEU A 294 14.17 13.89 -1.13
CA LEU A 294 14.34 13.98 0.31
C LEU A 294 14.81 15.36 0.82
N PRO A 295 15.65 16.11 0.07
CA PRO A 295 16.04 17.47 0.48
C PRO A 295 14.85 18.42 0.73
N TYR A 296 13.72 18.21 0.05
CA TYR A 296 12.51 19.03 0.25
C TYR A 296 11.79 18.74 1.56
N PHE A 297 12.09 17.61 2.21
CA PHE A 297 11.44 17.11 3.42
C PHE A 297 12.34 17.10 4.65
N LYS A 298 13.42 17.90 4.67
CA LYS A 298 14.34 17.97 5.81
C LYS A 298 13.61 18.29 7.13
N ASP A 299 12.69 19.23 7.11
CA ASP A 299 11.93 19.62 8.30
C ASP A 299 10.87 18.55 8.69
N THR A 300 10.31 17.83 7.71
CA THR A 300 9.46 16.65 7.97
C THR A 300 10.27 15.54 8.65
N ILE A 301 11.47 15.24 8.13
CA ILE A 301 12.37 14.23 8.71
C ILE A 301 12.78 14.62 10.13
N LYS A 302 13.15 15.89 10.34
CA LYS A 302 13.46 16.43 11.66
C LYS A 302 12.29 16.24 12.62
N TRP A 303 11.07 16.61 12.21
CA TRP A 303 9.86 16.44 13.01
C TRP A 303 9.56 14.99 13.36
N ILE A 304 9.74 14.05 12.42
CA ILE A 304 9.55 12.60 12.68
C ILE A 304 10.50 12.13 13.79
N ASN A 305 11.74 12.64 13.82
CA ASN A 305 12.77 12.27 14.78
C ASN A 305 12.64 12.97 16.14
N GLU A 306 11.94 14.11 16.22
CA GLU A 306 11.76 14.87 17.45
C GLU A 306 10.77 14.17 18.40
N PRO A 307 10.87 14.44 19.72
CA PRO A 307 9.84 14.05 20.68
C PRO A 307 8.47 14.62 20.29
N LEU A 308 7.41 14.05 20.86
CA LEU A 308 6.07 14.59 20.68
C LEU A 308 5.95 15.98 21.28
N ALA A 309 5.34 16.89 20.54
CA ALA A 309 5.09 18.26 20.97
C ALA A 309 3.77 18.75 20.39
N LYS A 310 3.09 19.64 21.12
CA LYS A 310 1.84 20.27 20.65
C LYS A 310 2.11 21.04 19.36
N ARG A 311 1.61 20.54 18.23
CA ARG A 311 1.76 21.13 16.90
C ARG A 311 0.44 21.10 16.15
N LYS A 312 0.21 22.09 15.31
CA LYS A 312 -0.91 22.07 14.37
C LYS A 312 -0.45 21.34 13.11
N LEU A 313 -1.09 20.20 12.83
CA LEU A 313 -0.89 19.40 11.63
C LEU A 313 -2.12 19.51 10.71
N PRO A 314 -1.98 19.30 9.40
CA PRO A 314 -3.14 19.08 8.53
C PRO A 314 -3.99 17.92 9.07
N PRO A 315 -5.30 17.88 8.81
CA PRO A 315 -6.10 16.72 9.15
C PRO A 315 -5.70 15.52 8.30
N ILE A 316 -6.08 14.33 8.75
CA ILE A 316 -6.10 13.11 7.97
C ILE A 316 -7.56 12.85 7.60
N TRP A 317 -7.82 12.48 6.35
CA TRP A 317 -9.17 12.16 5.89
C TRP A 317 -9.32 10.65 5.69
N HIS A 318 -10.36 10.10 6.26
CA HIS A 318 -10.85 8.79 5.83
C HIS A 318 -11.62 8.98 4.52
N ILE A 319 -11.36 8.10 3.58
CA ILE A 319 -12.04 8.05 2.29
C ILE A 319 -12.68 6.68 2.11
N ALA A 320 -13.97 6.66 1.80
CA ALA A 320 -14.67 5.44 1.45
C ALA A 320 -14.40 5.10 -0.03
N PHE A 321 -13.47 4.19 -0.26
CA PHE A 321 -13.15 3.70 -1.61
C PHE A 321 -12.84 2.21 -1.55
N PRO A 322 -13.34 1.38 -2.47
CA PRO A 322 -13.05 -0.04 -2.47
C PRO A 322 -11.63 -0.29 -2.98
N PHE A 323 -10.67 -0.42 -2.06
CA PHE A 323 -9.34 -0.94 -2.38
C PHE A 323 -9.14 -2.29 -1.69
N GLY A 324 -8.24 -3.12 -2.25
CA GLY A 324 -7.96 -4.44 -1.70
C GLY A 324 -7.30 -4.44 -0.31
N ASP A 325 -7.27 -5.58 0.33
CA ASP A 325 -6.77 -5.80 1.69
C ASP A 325 -5.25 -5.64 1.84
N VAL A 326 -4.51 -5.66 0.72
CA VAL A 326 -3.06 -5.47 0.73
C VAL A 326 -2.71 -4.03 1.10
N PRO A 327 -1.82 -3.81 2.09
CA PRO A 327 -1.39 -2.46 2.44
C PRO A 327 -0.76 -1.77 1.22
N SER A 328 -1.22 -0.57 0.94
CA SER A 328 -0.74 0.18 -0.21
C SER A 328 -0.57 1.66 0.11
N LEU A 329 0.28 2.32 -0.66
CA LEU A 329 0.51 3.75 -0.55
C LEU A 329 0.58 4.37 -1.96
N ALA A 330 -0.33 5.28 -2.26
CA ALA A 330 -0.27 6.13 -3.43
C ALA A 330 0.28 7.50 -3.03
N VAL A 331 1.40 7.90 -3.64
CA VAL A 331 2.08 9.17 -3.35
C VAL A 331 1.89 10.11 -4.53
N MET A 332 1.35 11.29 -4.26
CA MET A 332 1.14 12.36 -5.21
C MET A 332 2.19 13.44 -5.01
N MET A 333 3.03 13.67 -6.03
CA MET A 333 4.07 14.71 -6.05
C MET A 333 3.72 15.77 -7.08
N ARG A 334 3.62 17.04 -6.66
CA ARG A 334 3.24 18.16 -7.54
C ARG A 334 4.26 18.37 -8.66
N LYS A 335 3.77 18.49 -9.90
CA LYS A 335 4.60 18.71 -11.12
C LYS A 335 4.91 20.18 -11.37
N HIS A 336 3.97 21.07 -11.07
CA HIS A 336 4.03 22.46 -11.42
C HIS A 336 3.98 23.39 -10.20
N ASN A 337 4.35 24.64 -10.37
CA ASN A 337 4.44 25.61 -9.28
C ASN A 337 3.07 26.14 -8.77
N GLN A 338 2.07 25.27 -8.72
CA GLN A 338 0.75 25.58 -8.15
C GLN A 338 0.83 25.52 -6.63
N LYS A 339 1.36 26.57 -6.03
CA LYS A 339 1.65 26.62 -4.57
C LYS A 339 0.40 26.63 -3.68
N GLU A 340 -0.80 26.60 -4.24
CA GLU A 340 -2.07 26.54 -3.51
C GLU A 340 -2.44 25.11 -3.08
N MET A 341 -1.83 24.12 -3.73
CA MET A 341 -1.96 22.70 -3.40
C MET A 341 -0.67 22.19 -2.75
N PRO A 342 -0.74 21.19 -1.86
CA PRO A 342 0.45 20.64 -1.23
C PRO A 342 1.39 20.04 -2.26
N PHE A 343 2.69 20.15 -2.00
CA PHE A 343 3.72 19.54 -2.85
C PHE A 343 3.63 18.02 -2.82
N CYS A 344 3.40 17.45 -1.64
CA CYS A 344 3.25 16.02 -1.44
C CYS A 344 2.05 15.70 -0.54
N TRP A 345 1.20 14.82 -1.03
CA TRP A 345 0.15 14.18 -0.25
C TRP A 345 0.03 12.72 -0.66
N ALA A 346 -0.59 11.91 0.15
CA ALA A 346 -0.67 10.50 -0.10
C ALA A 346 -2.01 9.91 0.34
N VAL A 347 -2.34 8.76 -0.26
CA VAL A 347 -3.43 7.88 0.17
C VAL A 347 -2.83 6.55 0.56
N THR A 348 -3.08 6.11 1.78
CA THR A 348 -2.69 4.78 2.25
C THR A 348 -3.92 3.90 2.44
N SER A 349 -3.79 2.62 2.11
CA SER A 349 -4.76 1.58 2.45
C SER A 349 -4.14 0.64 3.45
N ILE A 350 -4.81 0.41 4.58
CA ILE A 350 -4.37 -0.49 5.64
C ILE A 350 -5.60 -1.27 6.12
N ALA A 351 -5.55 -2.59 6.01
CA ALA A 351 -6.62 -3.49 6.44
C ALA A 351 -8.02 -3.07 5.93
N GLY A 352 -8.10 -2.67 4.66
CA GLY A 352 -9.34 -2.23 4.00
C GLY A 352 -9.74 -0.78 4.26
N LEU A 353 -9.13 -0.09 5.22
CA LEU A 353 -9.39 1.32 5.51
C LEU A 353 -8.42 2.23 4.75
N GLN A 354 -8.91 3.39 4.32
CA GLN A 354 -8.11 4.31 3.52
C GLN A 354 -8.05 5.70 4.12
N PHE A 355 -6.82 6.23 4.12
CA PHE A 355 -6.53 7.52 4.69
C PHE A 355 -5.75 8.38 3.71
N LEU A 356 -6.27 9.56 3.46
CA LEU A 356 -5.61 10.61 2.72
C LEU A 356 -4.94 11.56 3.72
N PHE A 357 -3.70 11.95 3.46
CA PHE A 357 -2.97 12.88 4.30
C PHE A 357 -1.96 13.72 3.51
N ILE A 358 -1.65 14.90 4.01
CA ILE A 358 -0.64 15.79 3.46
C ILE A 358 0.68 15.53 4.18
N VAL A 359 1.80 15.46 3.48
CA VAL A 359 3.13 15.40 4.11
C VAL A 359 3.52 16.82 4.56
N PRO A 360 3.51 17.11 5.87
CA PRO A 360 3.71 18.46 6.37
C PRO A 360 5.19 18.88 6.33
N TYR A 361 5.44 20.16 6.49
CA TYR A 361 6.78 20.77 6.58
C TYR A 361 7.66 20.58 5.33
N CYS A 362 7.04 20.41 4.17
CA CYS A 362 7.78 20.39 2.91
C CYS A 362 8.23 21.80 2.53
N SER A 363 9.51 21.98 2.18
CA SER A 363 10.07 23.29 1.79
C SER A 363 9.50 23.84 0.48
N GLN A 364 8.85 23.00 -0.33
CA GLN A 364 8.18 23.40 -1.56
C GLN A 364 6.75 23.91 -1.34
N ASP A 365 6.25 23.87 -0.10
CA ASP A 365 4.92 24.34 0.24
C ASP A 365 4.95 25.80 0.68
N LYS A 366 4.09 26.62 0.06
CA LYS A 366 3.86 27.99 0.48
C LYS A 366 3.05 28.05 1.78
N TYR A 367 2.20 27.05 2.03
CA TYR A 367 1.26 27.03 3.15
C TYR A 367 1.41 25.76 3.98
N LYS A 368 1.13 25.85 5.27
CA LYS A 368 1.17 24.69 6.19
C LYS A 368 -0.07 23.80 6.11
N PHE A 369 -1.08 24.16 5.32
CA PHE A 369 -2.36 23.44 5.18
C PHE A 369 -3.06 23.13 6.52
N VAL A 370 -2.88 24.03 7.49
CA VAL A 370 -3.53 23.97 8.79
C VAL A 370 -4.53 25.12 8.92
N GLY A 371 -5.58 24.94 9.74
CA GLY A 371 -6.65 25.90 9.90
C GLY A 371 -7.74 25.79 8.82
N LYS A 372 -8.96 26.16 9.21
CA LYS A 372 -10.20 25.88 8.44
C LYS A 372 -10.14 26.34 6.97
N SER A 373 -9.66 27.54 6.69
CA SER A 373 -9.64 28.08 5.31
C SER A 373 -8.69 27.32 4.37
N ARG A 374 -7.52 26.92 4.86
CA ARG A 374 -6.53 26.20 4.04
C ARG A 374 -6.88 24.73 3.85
N VAL A 375 -7.44 24.12 4.86
CA VAL A 375 -8.00 22.77 4.80
C VAL A 375 -9.14 22.74 3.78
N LYS A 376 -10.09 23.67 3.89
CA LYS A 376 -11.20 23.80 2.93
C LYS A 376 -10.72 24.02 1.50
N LEU A 377 -9.72 24.87 1.29
CA LEU A 377 -9.14 25.10 -0.04
C LEU A 377 -8.59 23.80 -0.65
N PHE A 378 -7.89 22.99 0.16
CA PHE A 378 -7.40 21.69 -0.28
C PHE A 378 -8.56 20.75 -0.61
N GLU A 379 -9.57 20.63 0.27
CA GLU A 379 -10.74 19.78 0.05
C GLU A 379 -11.54 20.19 -1.22
N ASP A 380 -11.75 21.49 -1.43
CA ASP A 380 -12.46 22.01 -2.60
C ASP A 380 -11.70 21.71 -3.90
N ASN A 381 -10.38 21.82 -3.88
CA ASN A 381 -9.56 21.43 -5.02
C ASN A 381 -9.53 19.91 -5.22
N LEU A 382 -9.49 19.13 -4.13
CA LEU A 382 -9.53 17.68 -4.21
C LEU A 382 -10.84 17.18 -4.83
N LYS A 383 -11.98 17.80 -4.48
CA LYS A 383 -13.30 17.51 -5.06
C LYS A 383 -13.37 17.76 -6.58
N LYS A 384 -12.58 18.69 -7.13
CA LYS A 384 -12.47 18.87 -8.58
C LYS A 384 -11.87 17.64 -9.27
N PHE A 385 -10.97 16.93 -8.58
CA PHE A 385 -10.35 15.71 -9.10
C PHE A 385 -11.19 14.47 -8.77
N MET A 386 -11.85 14.48 -7.61
CA MET A 386 -12.60 13.36 -7.06
C MET A 386 -14.00 13.82 -6.57
N PRO A 387 -14.93 14.13 -7.50
CA PRO A 387 -16.19 14.79 -7.15
C PRO A 387 -17.11 13.97 -6.23
N ASN A 388 -16.99 12.64 -6.26
CA ASN A 388 -17.87 11.72 -5.50
C ASN A 388 -17.20 11.14 -4.25
N VAL A 389 -16.05 11.71 -3.81
CA VAL A 389 -15.37 11.21 -2.62
C VAL A 389 -15.95 11.83 -1.36
N ASN A 390 -16.46 10.98 -0.48
CA ASN A 390 -16.80 11.37 0.89
C ASN A 390 -15.52 11.46 1.71
N LEU A 391 -15.28 12.63 2.30
CA LEU A 391 -14.12 12.91 3.13
C LEU A 391 -14.59 13.12 4.56
N THR A 392 -14.14 12.28 5.48
CA THR A 392 -14.31 12.48 6.92
C THR A 392 -12.97 12.83 7.51
N SER A 393 -12.83 14.05 8.04
CA SER A 393 -11.55 14.54 8.55
C SER A 393 -11.36 14.24 10.04
N PHE A 394 -10.15 13.83 10.41
CA PHE A 394 -9.74 13.55 11.78
C PHE A 394 -8.50 14.35 12.15
N SER A 395 -8.45 14.80 13.41
CA SER A 395 -7.26 15.47 13.94
C SER A 395 -6.32 14.48 14.59
N PHE A 396 -5.09 14.43 14.09
CA PHE A 396 -3.99 13.64 14.65
C PHE A 396 -2.93 14.51 15.34
N ASN A 397 -3.36 15.63 15.92
CA ASN A 397 -2.47 16.56 16.66
C ASN A 397 -2.14 16.09 18.09
N GLY A 398 -2.93 15.15 18.63
CA GLY A 398 -2.82 14.69 20.01
C GLY A 398 -1.47 14.02 20.29
N ILE A 399 -0.89 14.34 21.44
CA ILE A 399 0.37 13.77 21.94
C ILE A 399 0.14 12.75 23.05
N ASP A 400 -1.01 12.83 23.70
CA ASP A 400 -1.40 11.92 24.77
C ASP A 400 -1.95 10.61 24.22
N PRO A 401 -1.75 9.49 24.92
CA PRO A 401 -2.31 8.21 24.54
C PRO A 401 -3.83 8.24 24.58
N VAL A 402 -4.47 7.88 23.47
CA VAL A 402 -5.92 7.76 23.33
C VAL A 402 -6.28 6.26 23.35
N PRO A 403 -7.26 5.82 24.16
CA PRO A 403 -7.75 4.45 24.11
C PRO A 403 -8.46 4.17 22.79
N ILE A 404 -8.42 2.92 22.35
CA ILE A 404 -9.25 2.46 21.25
C ILE A 404 -10.53 1.89 21.89
N GLU A 405 -11.61 2.60 21.67
CA GLU A 405 -12.94 2.14 22.06
C GLU A 405 -13.54 1.43 20.85
N THR A 406 -13.68 0.14 20.95
CA THR A 406 -14.34 -0.69 19.92
C THR A 406 -15.49 -1.41 20.62
N GLU A 407 -16.69 -1.10 20.20
CA GLU A 407 -17.90 -1.78 20.64
C GLU A 407 -18.25 -2.83 19.59
N PHE A 408 -18.46 -4.04 20.05
CA PHE A 408 -18.94 -5.13 19.21
C PHE A 408 -20.38 -5.48 19.57
N ASN A 409 -21.24 -5.51 18.59
CA ASN A 409 -22.50 -6.18 18.67
C ASN A 409 -22.43 -7.46 17.82
N LEU A 410 -22.25 -8.59 18.46
CA LEU A 410 -22.32 -9.90 17.81
C LEU A 410 -23.75 -10.41 17.98
N GLU A 411 -24.50 -10.50 16.88
CA GLU A 411 -25.72 -11.27 16.83
C GLU A 411 -25.36 -12.71 16.46
N ILE A 412 -25.50 -13.63 17.40
CA ILE A 412 -25.32 -15.06 17.14
C ILE A 412 -26.70 -15.61 16.77
N PRO A 413 -26.92 -16.14 15.57
CA PRO A 413 -28.15 -16.80 15.21
C PRO A 413 -28.43 -17.95 16.17
N PRO A 414 -29.70 -18.14 16.61
CA PRO A 414 -30.06 -19.21 17.56
C PRO A 414 -29.61 -20.62 17.12
N ASP A 415 -29.59 -20.84 15.83
CA ASP A 415 -29.26 -22.13 15.19
C ASP A 415 -27.78 -22.49 15.27
N CYS A 416 -26.89 -21.54 15.63
CA CYS A 416 -25.44 -21.78 15.76
C CYS A 416 -25.03 -22.27 17.14
N VAL A 417 -25.96 -22.53 18.05
CA VAL A 417 -25.68 -22.78 19.46
C VAL A 417 -25.79 -24.26 19.83
N GLU A 418 -26.22 -25.14 18.94
CA GLU A 418 -26.35 -26.58 19.25
C GLU A 418 -25.04 -27.35 18.98
N GLY A 419 -24.34 -27.69 20.04
CA GLY A 419 -23.56 -28.94 20.14
C GLY A 419 -22.09 -28.92 19.77
N SER A 420 -21.39 -27.78 19.63
CA SER A 420 -19.93 -27.79 19.46
C SER A 420 -19.23 -26.73 20.31
N ASP A 421 -18.03 -27.04 20.80
CA ASP A 421 -17.15 -26.12 21.55
C ASP A 421 -16.59 -24.98 20.68
N TYR A 422 -17.09 -24.81 19.43
CA TYR A 422 -16.58 -23.87 18.45
C TYR A 422 -17.72 -23.11 17.76
N PHE A 423 -17.61 -21.78 17.72
CA PHE A 423 -18.50 -20.91 16.99
C PHE A 423 -17.77 -20.36 15.75
N PHE A 424 -18.40 -20.43 14.59
CA PHE A 424 -17.90 -19.82 13.37
C PHE A 424 -18.76 -18.61 13.02
N VAL A 425 -18.17 -17.45 12.88
CA VAL A 425 -18.84 -16.25 12.34
C VAL A 425 -18.33 -16.05 10.91
N GLU A 426 -19.19 -16.23 9.93
CA GLU A 426 -18.90 -15.83 8.55
C GLU A 426 -19.02 -14.31 8.45
N SER A 427 -17.96 -13.65 8.06
CA SER A 427 -18.04 -12.26 7.62
C SER A 427 -18.41 -12.28 6.13
N ASP A 428 -19.61 -11.86 5.79
CA ASP A 428 -19.95 -11.54 4.41
C ASP A 428 -19.00 -10.46 3.90
N SER A 429 -18.29 -10.78 2.83
CA SER A 429 -17.27 -9.96 2.16
C SER A 429 -17.91 -8.90 1.26
#